data_38e759a911329f9d387646509b57eca9
#
_entry.id   38e759a911329f9d387646509b57eca9
#
_cell.length_a   1.000
_cell.length_b   1.000
_cell.length_c   1.000
_cell.angle_alpha   90.00
_cell.angle_beta   90.00
_cell.angle_gamma   90.00
#
_symmetry.space_group_name_H-M   'P 1'
#
loop_
_entity.id
_entity.type
_entity.pdbx_description
1 polymer ?
#
loop_
_entity_poly.entity_id
_entity_poly.type
_entity_poly.pdbx_seq_one_letter_code
_entity_poly.pdbx_strand_id
1 'polypeptide(L)'
;LVRLAEKNPAPVRTALPWAVLAACAAACYALTPNRALRGRARADLPQYRFAAQINGGSLLNYGTLDGGFYTAAGVLPPCKYFCVTNMPLDDQWTDQQAVLKAGAVDYVVALTGDLHGDFPQYAVIDRCSYDGGEGEVTWYLYQLQR
;
A
#
# COMPACT_ATOMS: atom_id res chain seq x y z
N LEU A 1 48.24 -36.41 31.53
CA LEU A 1 47.16 -35.35 31.59
C LEU A 1 47.70 -34.15 30.86
N VAL A 2 47.33 -34.03 29.54
CA VAL A 2 47.65 -32.88 28.70
C VAL A 2 46.56 -31.84 28.98
N ARG A 3 46.90 -30.73 29.64
CA ARG A 3 46.06 -29.54 29.71
C ARG A 3 46.08 -28.89 28.33
N LEU A 4 44.96 -29.04 27.58
CA LEU A 4 44.67 -28.19 26.44
C LEU A 4 44.50 -26.77 26.99
N ALA A 5 45.46 -25.90 26.69
CA ALA A 5 45.32 -24.47 26.94
C ALA A 5 44.18 -23.97 26.08
N GLU A 6 43.04 -23.64 26.69
CA GLU A 6 41.96 -22.87 26.05
C GLU A 6 42.58 -21.55 25.60
N LYS A 7 42.84 -21.43 24.30
CA LYS A 7 43.15 -20.15 23.68
C LYS A 7 41.91 -19.30 23.76
N ASN A 8 41.91 -18.31 24.66
CA ASN A 8 40.91 -17.27 24.64
C ASN A 8 40.80 -16.69 23.21
N PRO A 9 39.64 -16.72 22.58
CA PRO A 9 39.49 -16.15 21.26
C PRO A 9 39.85 -14.67 21.33
N ALA A 10 40.73 -14.23 20.45
CA ALA A 10 41.14 -12.84 20.38
C ALA A 10 39.88 -11.94 20.15
N PRO A 11 39.81 -10.76 20.78
CA PRO A 11 38.63 -9.90 20.72
C PRO A 11 38.18 -9.53 19.30
N VAL A 12 39.11 -9.60 18.34
CA VAL A 12 38.80 -9.38 16.90
C VAL A 12 37.83 -10.44 16.34
N ARG A 13 37.84 -11.69 16.84
CA ARG A 13 36.94 -12.75 16.35
C ARG A 13 35.49 -12.57 16.75
N THR A 14 35.25 -11.89 17.87
CA THR A 14 33.86 -11.60 18.33
C THR A 14 33.28 -10.32 17.71
N ALA A 15 34.12 -9.40 17.26
CA ALA A 15 33.68 -8.15 16.65
C ALA A 15 33.24 -8.32 15.18
N LEU A 16 33.87 -9.27 14.46
CA LEU A 16 33.60 -9.48 13.03
C LEU A 16 32.10 -9.76 12.71
N PRO A 17 31.39 -10.70 13.39
CA PRO A 17 30.01 -10.97 13.11
C PRO A 17 29.11 -9.77 13.38
N TRP A 18 29.40 -8.97 14.40
CA TRP A 18 28.65 -7.73 14.67
C TRP A 18 28.91 -6.65 13.63
N ALA A 19 30.14 -6.53 13.13
CA ALA A 19 30.46 -5.62 12.04
C ALA A 19 29.75 -6.01 10.74
N VAL A 20 29.70 -7.31 10.42
CA VAL A 20 28.95 -7.82 9.26
C VAL A 20 27.45 -7.58 9.42
N LEU A 21 26.89 -7.85 10.60
CA LEU A 21 25.48 -7.60 10.88
C LEU A 21 25.13 -6.12 10.72
N ALA A 22 25.95 -5.23 11.26
CA ALA A 22 25.77 -3.79 11.15
C ALA A 22 25.85 -3.31 9.69
N ALA A 23 26.82 -3.85 8.91
CA ALA A 23 26.96 -3.54 7.50
C ALA A 23 25.75 -4.03 6.68
N CYS A 24 25.25 -5.24 6.94
CA CYS A 24 24.04 -5.77 6.31
C CYS A 24 22.83 -4.92 6.67
N ALA A 25 22.64 -4.55 7.93
CA ALA A 25 21.54 -3.70 8.35
C ALA A 25 21.60 -2.32 7.68
N ALA A 26 22.79 -1.72 7.60
CA ALA A 26 22.99 -0.44 6.90
C ALA A 26 22.70 -0.56 5.39
N ALA A 27 23.15 -1.64 4.76
CA ALA A 27 22.85 -1.91 3.35
C ALA A 27 21.36 -2.11 3.11
N CYS A 28 20.68 -2.92 3.91
CA CYS A 28 19.22 -3.10 3.84
C CYS A 28 18.49 -1.76 4.03
N TYR A 29 18.94 -0.97 5.00
CA TYR A 29 18.36 0.36 5.21
C TYR A 29 18.58 1.29 4.03
N ALA A 30 19.75 1.29 3.39
CA ALA A 30 20.08 2.17 2.27
C ALA A 30 19.40 1.73 0.96
N LEU A 31 19.26 0.41 0.74
CA LEU A 31 18.80 -0.16 -0.52
C LEU A 31 17.30 -0.50 -0.53
N THR A 32 16.57 -0.28 0.59
CA THR A 32 15.13 -0.57 0.64
C THR A 32 14.37 0.24 -0.42
N PRO A 33 13.44 -0.39 -1.17
CA PRO A 33 12.55 0.31 -2.10
C PRO A 33 11.75 1.43 -1.40
N ASN A 34 11.41 1.24 -0.14
CA ASN A 34 10.63 2.20 0.66
C ASN A 34 11.42 3.44 1.13
N ARG A 35 12.67 3.65 0.65
CA ARG A 35 13.48 4.82 1.04
C ARG A 35 12.80 6.15 0.71
N ALA A 36 12.01 6.19 -0.37
CA ALA A 36 11.27 7.37 -0.80
C ALA A 36 10.15 7.79 0.19
N LEU A 37 9.73 6.85 1.06
CA LEU A 37 8.72 7.11 2.09
C LEU A 37 9.31 7.62 3.42
N ARG A 38 10.65 7.66 3.53
CA ARG A 38 11.32 8.12 4.76
C ARG A 38 11.05 9.59 5.01
N GLY A 39 10.67 9.88 6.24
CA GLY A 39 10.39 11.26 6.67
C GLY A 39 9.05 11.81 6.18
N ARG A 40 8.27 11.06 5.41
CA ARG A 40 6.90 11.45 5.06
C ARG A 40 5.99 11.24 6.26
N ALA A 41 5.13 12.22 6.54
CA ALA A 41 4.09 12.05 7.52
C ALA A 41 3.05 11.04 6.99
N ARG A 42 2.41 10.27 7.89
CA ARG A 42 1.34 9.35 7.49
C ARG A 42 0.21 10.07 6.76
N ALA A 43 -0.11 11.29 7.17
CA ALA A 43 -1.15 12.12 6.56
C ALA A 43 -0.88 12.46 5.09
N ASP A 44 0.38 12.41 4.65
CA ASP A 44 0.77 12.70 3.26
C ASP A 44 0.61 11.48 2.34
N LEU A 45 0.38 10.30 2.91
CA LEU A 45 0.15 9.09 2.14
C LEU A 45 -1.31 9.02 1.69
N PRO A 46 -1.59 8.62 0.43
CA PRO A 46 -2.95 8.60 -0.11
C PRO A 46 -3.91 7.77 0.74
N GLN A 47 -3.46 6.66 1.33
CA GLN A 47 -4.28 5.79 2.17
C GLN A 47 -4.85 6.53 3.38
N TYR A 48 -4.01 7.26 4.10
CA TYR A 48 -4.43 7.98 5.32
C TYR A 48 -5.16 9.29 5.00
N ARG A 49 -4.74 9.97 3.92
CA ARG A 49 -5.41 11.17 3.44
C ARG A 49 -6.86 10.88 3.03
N PHE A 50 -7.09 9.80 2.28
CA PHE A 50 -8.43 9.41 1.86
C PHE A 50 -9.24 8.82 3.01
N ALA A 51 -8.62 8.05 3.91
CA ALA A 51 -9.28 7.50 5.10
C ALA A 51 -9.96 8.57 5.94
N ALA A 52 -9.34 9.75 6.07
CA ALA A 52 -9.92 10.88 6.80
C ALA A 52 -11.22 11.40 6.17
N GLN A 53 -11.42 11.21 4.87
CA GLN A 53 -12.60 11.66 4.13
C GLN A 53 -13.68 10.57 4.04
N ILE A 54 -13.28 9.28 4.01
CA ILE A 54 -14.19 8.14 3.92
C ILE A 54 -15.09 8.02 5.17
N ASN A 55 -14.55 8.34 6.34
CA ASN A 55 -15.29 8.46 7.59
C ASN A 55 -16.29 7.30 7.86
N GLY A 56 -15.83 6.06 7.67
CA GLY A 56 -16.64 4.85 7.91
C GLY A 56 -17.61 4.47 6.80
N GLY A 57 -17.66 5.21 5.69
CA GLY A 57 -18.43 4.83 4.51
C GLY A 57 -17.86 3.59 3.81
N SER A 58 -18.68 2.93 2.99
CA SER A 58 -18.27 1.78 2.20
C SER A 58 -17.26 2.18 1.12
N LEU A 59 -16.21 1.37 0.92
CA LEU A 59 -15.09 1.67 0.03
C LEU A 59 -14.83 0.51 -0.92
N LEU A 60 -14.57 0.80 -2.19
CA LEU A 60 -14.02 -0.14 -3.16
C LEU A 60 -12.65 0.34 -3.67
N ASN A 61 -11.65 -0.53 -3.62
CA ASN A 61 -10.37 -0.34 -4.30
C ASN A 61 -10.47 -0.92 -5.72
N TYR A 62 -10.72 -0.07 -6.72
CA TYR A 62 -11.09 -0.48 -8.07
C TYR A 62 -9.86 -0.64 -8.97
N GLY A 63 -9.76 -1.80 -9.61
CA GLY A 63 -8.84 -2.02 -10.72
C GLY A 63 -7.36 -2.12 -10.35
N THR A 64 -7.02 -2.19 -9.06
CA THR A 64 -5.64 -2.23 -8.59
C THR A 64 -5.43 -3.31 -7.53
N LEU A 65 -4.16 -3.60 -7.23
CA LEU A 65 -3.78 -4.35 -6.03
C LEU A 65 -4.23 -3.59 -4.78
N ASP A 66 -4.40 -4.32 -3.67
CA ASP A 66 -4.72 -3.66 -2.39
C ASP A 66 -3.56 -2.76 -1.96
N GLY A 67 -3.80 -1.46 -2.01
CA GLY A 67 -2.87 -0.44 -1.56
C GLY A 67 -2.96 -0.13 -0.07
N GLY A 68 -3.68 -0.93 0.72
CA GLY A 68 -3.86 -0.73 2.16
C GLY A 68 -4.95 0.30 2.52
N PHE A 69 -5.79 0.68 1.57
CA PHE A 69 -6.86 1.68 1.78
C PHE A 69 -7.94 1.18 2.75
N TYR A 70 -8.35 -0.09 2.65
CA TYR A 70 -9.31 -0.69 3.58
C TYR A 70 -8.80 -0.65 5.03
N THR A 71 -7.53 -1.02 5.22
CA THR A 71 -6.89 -1.00 6.54
C THR A 71 -6.79 0.42 7.09
N ALA A 72 -6.40 1.38 6.27
CA ALA A 72 -6.27 2.78 6.69
C ALA A 72 -7.62 3.41 7.04
N ALA A 73 -8.68 3.08 6.28
CA ALA A 73 -10.04 3.57 6.51
C ALA A 73 -10.78 2.79 7.62
N GLY A 74 -10.27 1.64 8.04
CA GLY A 74 -10.93 0.78 9.05
C GLY A 74 -12.23 0.16 8.56
N VAL A 75 -12.37 -0.07 7.24
CA VAL A 75 -13.58 -0.62 6.61
C VAL A 75 -13.32 -1.99 6.00
N LEU A 76 -14.38 -2.79 5.88
CA LEU A 76 -14.31 -4.08 5.21
C LEU A 76 -14.60 -3.93 3.71
N PRO A 77 -13.99 -4.78 2.86
CA PRO A 77 -14.31 -4.84 1.44
C PRO A 77 -15.80 -5.15 1.18
N PRO A 78 -16.42 -4.52 0.16
CA PRO A 78 -17.84 -4.67 -0.11
C PRO A 78 -18.19 -5.87 -0.98
N CYS A 79 -17.22 -6.53 -1.60
CA CYS A 79 -17.41 -7.59 -2.57
C CYS A 79 -16.32 -8.66 -2.47
N LYS A 80 -16.54 -9.79 -3.15
CA LYS A 80 -15.63 -10.93 -3.15
C LYS A 80 -14.24 -10.55 -3.68
N TYR A 81 -14.21 -9.81 -4.77
CA TYR A 81 -12.98 -9.35 -5.39
C TYR A 81 -12.68 -7.89 -5.01
N PHE A 82 -12.22 -7.71 -3.80
CA PHE A 82 -11.96 -6.40 -3.20
C PHE A 82 -10.74 -5.67 -3.77
N CYS A 83 -9.92 -6.37 -4.56
CA CYS A 83 -8.80 -5.82 -5.32
C CYS A 83 -8.56 -6.72 -6.55
N VAL A 84 -7.83 -6.21 -7.53
CA VAL A 84 -7.32 -7.01 -8.65
C VAL A 84 -6.02 -7.66 -8.19
N THR A 85 -5.83 -8.94 -8.52
CA THR A 85 -4.61 -9.67 -8.23
C THR A 85 -3.69 -9.68 -9.45
N ASN A 86 -2.44 -10.15 -9.29
CA ASN A 86 -1.49 -10.30 -10.39
C ASN A 86 -1.92 -11.39 -11.41
N MET A 87 -2.91 -12.21 -11.06
CA MET A 87 -3.56 -13.14 -11.99
C MET A 87 -4.88 -12.50 -12.44
N PRO A 88 -4.96 -12.03 -13.70
CA PRO A 88 -6.20 -11.44 -14.21
C PRO A 88 -7.26 -12.56 -14.34
N LEU A 89 -8.33 -12.41 -13.59
CA LEU A 89 -9.53 -13.19 -13.72
C LEU A 89 -10.65 -12.27 -14.21
N ASP A 90 -11.34 -12.65 -15.26
CA ASP A 90 -12.44 -11.87 -15.82
C ASP A 90 -13.52 -11.57 -14.77
N ASP A 91 -13.75 -12.52 -13.86
CA ASP A 91 -14.70 -12.37 -12.76
C ASP A 91 -14.36 -11.22 -11.80
N GLN A 92 -13.08 -10.87 -11.63
CA GLN A 92 -12.66 -9.76 -10.75
C GLN A 92 -13.21 -8.43 -11.26
N TRP A 93 -13.06 -8.18 -12.56
CA TRP A 93 -13.56 -6.97 -13.19
C TRP A 93 -15.08 -6.93 -13.21
N THR A 94 -15.71 -8.06 -13.56
CA THR A 94 -17.16 -8.16 -13.61
C THR A 94 -17.81 -7.88 -12.27
N ASP A 95 -17.26 -8.45 -11.18
CA ASP A 95 -17.76 -8.25 -9.81
C ASP A 95 -17.62 -6.79 -9.36
N GLN A 96 -16.42 -6.22 -9.52
CA GLN A 96 -16.16 -4.82 -9.17
C GLN A 96 -17.04 -3.85 -9.98
N GLN A 97 -17.17 -4.08 -11.29
CA GLN A 97 -18.04 -3.25 -12.14
C GLN A 97 -19.51 -3.37 -11.76
N ALA A 98 -19.98 -4.55 -11.36
CA ALA A 98 -21.36 -4.73 -10.92
C ALA A 98 -21.63 -3.91 -9.65
N VAL A 99 -20.70 -3.89 -8.70
CA VAL A 99 -20.79 -3.05 -7.49
C VAL A 99 -20.86 -1.57 -7.84
N LEU A 100 -20.03 -1.12 -8.78
CA LEU A 100 -20.03 0.29 -9.22
C LEU A 100 -21.31 0.67 -9.96
N LYS A 101 -21.76 -0.15 -10.91
CA LYS A 101 -23.01 0.10 -11.66
C LYS A 101 -24.22 0.17 -10.76
N ALA A 102 -24.23 -0.65 -9.70
CA ALA A 102 -25.31 -0.64 -8.71
C ALA A 102 -25.25 0.57 -7.75
N GLY A 103 -24.17 1.36 -7.73
CA GLY A 103 -23.97 2.40 -6.73
C GLY A 103 -23.94 1.85 -5.31
N ALA A 104 -23.39 0.63 -5.15
CA ALA A 104 -23.45 -0.11 -3.90
C ALA A 104 -22.37 0.31 -2.88
N VAL A 105 -21.47 1.21 -3.25
CA VAL A 105 -20.41 1.74 -2.38
C VAL A 105 -20.42 3.26 -2.39
N ASP A 106 -20.08 3.85 -1.24
CA ASP A 106 -20.05 5.30 -1.08
C ASP A 106 -18.79 5.92 -1.70
N TYR A 107 -17.66 5.19 -1.63
CA TYR A 107 -16.37 5.69 -2.08
C TYR A 107 -15.65 4.66 -2.96
N VAL A 108 -14.87 5.17 -3.91
CA VAL A 108 -14.02 4.37 -4.79
C VAL A 108 -12.63 4.97 -4.82
N VAL A 109 -11.61 4.13 -4.64
CA VAL A 109 -10.22 4.50 -4.87
C VAL A 109 -9.72 3.81 -6.13
N ALA A 110 -9.12 4.57 -7.04
CA ALA A 110 -8.60 4.07 -8.31
C ALA A 110 -7.36 4.85 -8.75
N LEU A 111 -6.59 4.25 -9.67
CA LEU A 111 -5.47 4.91 -10.36
C LEU A 111 -5.93 5.70 -11.60
N THR A 112 -7.11 5.41 -12.11
CA THR A 112 -7.67 6.15 -13.25
C THR A 112 -8.34 7.44 -12.81
N GLY A 113 -8.06 8.52 -13.53
CA GLY A 113 -8.73 9.81 -13.36
C GLY A 113 -10.07 9.93 -14.08
N ASP A 114 -10.47 8.94 -14.87
CA ASP A 114 -11.68 8.97 -15.71
C ASP A 114 -12.69 7.86 -15.35
N LEU A 115 -12.82 7.58 -14.07
CA LEU A 115 -13.86 6.64 -13.60
C LEU A 115 -15.29 7.18 -13.90
N HIS A 116 -15.45 8.50 -13.90
CA HIS A 116 -16.73 9.16 -14.17
C HIS A 116 -17.26 8.89 -15.58
N GLY A 117 -16.38 8.66 -16.56
CA GLY A 117 -16.79 8.31 -17.92
C GLY A 117 -17.56 6.99 -17.97
N ASP A 118 -17.12 5.98 -17.23
CA ASP A 118 -17.76 4.67 -17.17
C ASP A 118 -18.86 4.59 -16.11
N PHE A 119 -18.74 5.36 -15.03
CA PHE A 119 -19.65 5.36 -13.87
C PHE A 119 -20.00 6.79 -13.46
N PRO A 120 -20.91 7.46 -14.18
CA PRO A 120 -21.18 8.90 -14.04
C PRO A 120 -21.74 9.29 -12.67
N GLN A 121 -22.24 8.33 -11.89
CA GLN A 121 -22.69 8.57 -10.51
C GLN A 121 -21.56 8.80 -9.51
N TYR A 122 -20.29 8.57 -9.90
CA TYR A 122 -19.13 8.81 -9.04
C TYR A 122 -18.35 10.03 -9.49
N ALA A 123 -18.16 10.98 -8.60
CA ALA A 123 -17.37 12.18 -8.86
C ALA A 123 -16.06 12.18 -8.08
N VAL A 124 -14.99 12.67 -8.67
CA VAL A 124 -13.69 12.87 -7.97
C VAL A 124 -13.88 13.92 -6.88
N ILE A 125 -13.50 13.56 -5.65
CA ILE A 125 -13.48 14.48 -4.51
C ILE A 125 -12.07 14.80 -4.04
N ASP A 126 -11.09 13.92 -4.30
CA ASP A 126 -9.70 14.17 -3.97
C ASP A 126 -8.76 13.39 -4.89
N ARG A 127 -7.51 13.89 -4.96
CA ARG A 127 -6.41 13.20 -5.64
C ARG A 127 -5.13 13.35 -4.84
N CYS A 128 -4.28 12.34 -4.86
CA CYS A 128 -3.01 12.34 -4.17
C CYS A 128 -1.96 11.65 -5.02
N SER A 129 -0.94 12.41 -5.42
CA SER A 129 0.23 11.86 -6.11
C SER A 129 1.35 11.61 -5.10
N TYR A 130 2.05 10.50 -5.28
CA TYR A 130 3.26 10.22 -4.52
C TYR A 130 4.23 9.38 -5.35
N ASP A 131 5.52 9.56 -5.08
CA ASP A 131 6.56 8.70 -5.62
C ASP A 131 6.92 7.64 -4.57
N GLY A 132 6.62 6.38 -4.89
CA GLY A 132 6.94 5.21 -4.07
C GLY A 132 8.35 4.64 -4.33
N GLY A 133 9.13 5.27 -5.24
CA GLY A 133 10.46 4.82 -5.65
C GLY A 133 10.49 4.12 -7.02
N GLU A 134 9.34 3.86 -7.62
CA GLU A 134 9.16 3.28 -8.97
C GLU A 134 8.55 4.30 -9.95
N GLY A 135 8.44 5.56 -9.53
CA GLY A 135 7.84 6.67 -10.27
C GLY A 135 6.65 7.29 -9.54
N GLU A 136 6.20 8.42 -10.07
CA GLU A 136 5.05 9.13 -9.52
C GLU A 136 3.74 8.41 -9.90
N VAL A 137 2.96 8.09 -8.89
CA VAL A 137 1.64 7.46 -9.02
C VAL A 137 0.58 8.39 -8.44
N THR A 138 -0.49 8.62 -9.19
CA THR A 138 -1.63 9.43 -8.72
C THR A 138 -2.81 8.53 -8.41
N TRP A 139 -3.28 8.62 -7.17
CA TRP A 139 -4.50 8.00 -6.70
C TRP A 139 -5.64 9.01 -6.69
N TYR A 140 -6.84 8.57 -7.03
CA TYR A 140 -8.07 9.35 -7.03
C TYR A 140 -9.06 8.76 -6.04
N LEU A 141 -9.72 9.62 -5.28
CA LEU A 141 -10.84 9.27 -4.43
C LEU A 141 -12.12 9.80 -5.09
N TYR A 142 -13.05 8.90 -5.33
CA TYR A 142 -14.38 9.21 -5.86
C TYR A 142 -15.44 9.00 -4.79
N GLN A 143 -16.52 9.76 -4.89
CA GLN A 143 -17.68 9.64 -4.03
C GLN A 143 -18.95 9.48 -4.87
N LEU A 144 -19.84 8.61 -4.42
CA LEU A 144 -21.15 8.42 -4.98
C LEU A 144 -21.98 9.72 -4.81
N GLN A 145 -22.48 10.25 -5.89
CA GLN A 145 -23.41 11.39 -5.91
C GLN A 145 -24.84 10.85 -5.79
N ARG A 146 -25.54 11.21 -4.73
CA ARG A 146 -26.93 10.85 -4.45
C ARG A 146 -27.85 12.01 -4.75
#